data_9c877886c6df263fc4a24d41d2f9c100
#
_entry.id   9c877886c6df263fc4a24d41d2f9c100
#
_cell.length_a   1.000
_cell.length_b   1.000
_cell.length_c   1.000
_cell.angle_alpha   90.00
_cell.angle_beta   90.00
_cell.angle_gamma   90.00
#
_symmetry.space_group_name_H-M   'P 1'
#
loop_
_entity.id
_entity.type
_entity.pdbx_description
1 polymer ?
#
loop_
_entity_poly.entity_id
_entity_poly.type
_entity_poly.pdbx_seq_one_letter_code
_entity_poly.pdbx_strand_id
1 'polypeptide(L)'
;MEIRKNTRSFSFVAFITAGILLSGCSISTATDYEKELLTFKKNRVTSLKSRSGYLNLVGLHWIAEGKSQFGSDPGNEFVFPKEFPANFGSVTKKGDRFIFNFRETVLLDSAEKISNFTFSTEALDHTFSWHSYQWFVIKRGENYAIRLKDFENPDMDPKFAIPYYPIDVSWKIKGSFEAYPPGKNRTISNIFGHPIEQPAIGIVSFLVGGKSFSLEAHMEGPKRTIIFMDGTTGNETYSGGRELYFDAPDGDGNVIVDFNKAFNFPCAFNLFTTCPVPPPINRLKINITAGEKVFK
;
A
#
# COMPACT_ATOMS: atom_id res chain seq x y z
N MET A 1 98.56 -45.13 1.82
CA MET A 1 97.26 -45.57 2.26
C MET A 1 96.40 -44.31 2.27
N GLU A 2 95.78 -44.05 1.12
CA GLU A 2 95.03 -42.81 0.85
C GLU A 2 93.54 -43.13 0.74
N ILE A 3 92.78 -42.46 1.60
CA ILE A 3 91.28 -42.64 1.63
C ILE A 3 90.70 -41.49 0.83
N ARG A 4 90.14 -41.81 -0.37
CA ARG A 4 89.39 -40.89 -1.17
C ARG A 4 88.01 -40.62 -0.54
N LYS A 5 87.69 -39.40 -0.22
CA LYS A 5 86.35 -38.93 0.12
C LYS A 5 85.56 -38.60 -1.15
N ASN A 6 84.48 -39.28 -1.33
CA ASN A 6 83.55 -39.08 -2.39
C ASN A 6 82.44 -38.11 -1.91
N THR A 7 82.41 -36.90 -2.43
CA THR A 7 81.40 -35.88 -2.19
C THR A 7 80.29 -35.99 -3.24
N ARG A 8 79.16 -36.50 -2.85
CA ARG A 8 77.93 -36.44 -3.67
C ARG A 8 77.24 -35.11 -3.45
N SER A 9 77.17 -34.33 -4.55
CA SER A 9 76.41 -33.11 -4.63
C SER A 9 74.91 -33.50 -4.73
N PHE A 10 74.07 -33.01 -3.77
CA PHE A 10 72.63 -33.10 -3.83
C PHE A 10 72.10 -31.77 -4.37
N SER A 11 71.56 -31.80 -5.60
CA SER A 11 70.79 -30.68 -6.18
C SER A 11 69.39 -30.68 -5.62
N PHE A 12 69.09 -29.62 -4.80
CA PHE A 12 67.75 -29.35 -4.33
C PHE A 12 66.94 -28.69 -5.46
N VAL A 13 65.99 -29.40 -6.02
CA VAL A 13 64.98 -28.82 -6.91
C VAL A 13 63.84 -28.29 -6.02
N ALA A 14 63.74 -26.96 -5.92
CA ALA A 14 62.66 -26.29 -5.24
C ALA A 14 61.40 -26.28 -6.14
N PHE A 15 60.38 -27.07 -5.82
CA PHE A 15 59.06 -26.97 -6.42
C PHE A 15 58.35 -25.77 -5.80
N ILE A 16 58.19 -24.69 -6.59
CA ILE A 16 57.29 -23.57 -6.25
C ILE A 16 55.89 -24.01 -6.61
N THR A 17 55.11 -24.46 -5.64
CA THR A 17 53.66 -24.62 -5.82
C THR A 17 52.97 -23.26 -5.76
N ALA A 18 52.60 -22.71 -6.92
CA ALA A 18 51.74 -21.55 -6.98
C ALA A 18 50.34 -21.92 -6.49
N GLY A 19 50.04 -21.54 -5.26
CA GLY A 19 48.69 -21.66 -4.70
C GLY A 19 47.74 -20.67 -5.42
N ILE A 20 46.90 -21.18 -6.30
CA ILE A 20 45.79 -20.43 -6.89
C ILE A 20 44.76 -20.24 -5.78
N LEU A 21 44.70 -19.05 -5.17
CA LEU A 21 43.63 -18.62 -4.30
C LEU A 21 42.38 -18.42 -5.18
N LEU A 22 41.57 -19.45 -5.32
CA LEU A 22 40.20 -19.33 -5.79
C LEU A 22 39.42 -18.53 -4.76
N SER A 23 39.29 -17.21 -4.98
CA SER A 23 38.29 -16.39 -4.31
C SER A 23 36.92 -16.90 -4.74
N GLY A 24 36.39 -17.84 -3.98
CA GLY A 24 35.02 -18.30 -4.09
C GLY A 24 34.09 -17.14 -3.79
N CYS A 25 33.46 -16.57 -4.84
CA CYS A 25 32.34 -15.69 -4.69
C CYS A 25 31.21 -16.50 -4.03
N SER A 26 31.09 -16.42 -2.70
CA SER A 26 29.99 -17.04 -1.97
C SER A 26 28.71 -16.35 -2.44
N ILE A 27 27.94 -17.01 -3.31
CA ILE A 27 26.56 -16.63 -3.61
C ILE A 27 25.79 -16.89 -2.29
N SER A 28 25.61 -15.83 -1.50
CA SER A 28 24.77 -15.90 -0.29
C SER A 28 23.36 -16.24 -0.75
N THR A 29 22.86 -17.40 -0.37
CA THR A 29 21.46 -17.77 -0.56
C THR A 29 20.60 -16.91 0.36
N ALA A 30 19.58 -16.24 -0.18
CA ALA A 30 18.65 -15.45 0.63
C ALA A 30 18.06 -16.27 1.77
N THR A 31 18.00 -15.70 2.97
CA THR A 31 17.35 -16.32 4.13
C THR A 31 15.86 -16.50 3.87
N ASP A 32 15.17 -17.38 4.61
CA ASP A 32 13.73 -17.57 4.43
C ASP A 32 12.94 -16.28 4.72
N TYR A 33 13.43 -15.47 5.65
CA TYR A 33 12.85 -14.15 5.92
C TYR A 33 13.02 -13.17 4.74
N GLU A 34 14.17 -13.15 4.10
CA GLU A 34 14.38 -12.33 2.90
C GLU A 34 13.47 -12.78 1.75
N LYS A 35 13.29 -14.07 1.55
CA LYS A 35 12.34 -14.62 0.56
C LYS A 35 10.89 -14.22 0.87
N GLU A 36 10.50 -14.26 2.15
CA GLU A 36 9.20 -13.79 2.62
C GLU A 36 8.98 -12.30 2.25
N LEU A 37 9.97 -11.45 2.53
CA LEU A 37 9.90 -10.02 2.21
C LEU A 37 9.90 -9.75 0.70
N LEU A 38 10.67 -10.50 -0.09
CA LEU A 38 10.62 -10.38 -1.55
C LEU A 38 9.23 -10.76 -2.09
N THR A 39 8.62 -11.79 -1.53
CA THR A 39 7.25 -12.20 -1.86
C THR A 39 6.24 -11.12 -1.47
N PHE A 40 6.37 -10.55 -0.28
CA PHE A 40 5.55 -9.43 0.19
C PHE A 40 5.63 -8.24 -0.79
N LYS A 41 6.85 -7.80 -1.16
CA LYS A 41 7.09 -6.70 -2.10
C LYS A 41 6.46 -6.96 -3.47
N LYS A 42 6.61 -8.18 -4.00
CA LYS A 42 5.99 -8.60 -5.26
C LYS A 42 4.46 -8.54 -5.19
N ASN A 43 3.87 -9.10 -4.11
CA ASN A 43 2.43 -9.11 -3.90
C ASN A 43 1.89 -7.68 -3.74
N ARG A 44 2.64 -6.79 -3.12
CA ARG A 44 2.29 -5.37 -2.98
C ARG A 44 2.10 -4.69 -4.35
N VAL A 45 3.07 -4.83 -5.25
CA VAL A 45 2.99 -4.29 -6.61
C VAL A 45 1.84 -4.94 -7.39
N THR A 46 1.68 -6.25 -7.30
CA THR A 46 0.57 -6.98 -7.94
C THR A 46 -0.79 -6.47 -7.46
N SER A 47 -0.94 -6.25 -6.15
CA SER A 47 -2.17 -5.72 -5.56
C SER A 47 -2.50 -4.32 -6.06
N LEU A 48 -1.51 -3.41 -6.12
CA LEU A 48 -1.70 -2.05 -6.62
C LEU A 48 -2.14 -2.00 -8.09
N LYS A 49 -1.62 -2.94 -8.91
CA LYS A 49 -1.94 -3.09 -10.34
C LYS A 49 -3.21 -3.90 -10.62
N SER A 50 -3.77 -4.57 -9.63
CA SER A 50 -4.96 -5.41 -9.84
C SER A 50 -6.19 -4.58 -10.24
N ARG A 51 -7.23 -5.23 -10.77
CA ARG A 51 -8.51 -4.55 -11.08
C ARG A 51 -9.13 -3.87 -9.84
N SER A 52 -8.95 -4.47 -8.66
CA SER A 52 -9.36 -3.87 -7.37
C SER A 52 -8.33 -2.88 -6.82
N GLY A 53 -7.14 -2.77 -7.43
CA GLY A 53 -6.05 -1.89 -7.00
C GLY A 53 -6.32 -0.40 -7.23
N TYR A 54 -5.28 0.40 -7.00
CA TYR A 54 -5.37 1.84 -6.97
C TYR A 54 -4.69 2.55 -8.15
N LEU A 55 -3.79 1.88 -8.90
CA LEU A 55 -3.08 2.50 -10.03
C LEU A 55 -3.97 2.72 -11.25
N ASN A 56 -5.11 2.05 -11.31
CA ASN A 56 -6.11 2.23 -12.36
C ASN A 56 -7.12 3.36 -12.07
N LEU A 57 -7.00 4.07 -10.93
CA LEU A 57 -7.90 5.19 -10.62
C LEU A 57 -7.52 6.42 -11.45
N VAL A 58 -8.50 7.01 -12.12
CA VAL A 58 -8.34 8.19 -12.99
C VAL A 58 -9.34 9.31 -12.65
N GLY A 59 -10.18 9.13 -11.61
CA GLY A 59 -11.12 10.16 -11.17
C GLY A 59 -11.73 9.90 -9.81
N LEU A 60 -11.98 11.01 -9.09
CA LEU A 60 -12.74 11.06 -7.85
C LEU A 60 -13.59 12.33 -7.86
N HIS A 61 -14.91 12.20 -7.95
CA HIS A 61 -15.83 13.32 -8.09
C HIS A 61 -16.86 13.30 -6.96
N TRP A 62 -16.81 14.28 -6.07
CA TRP A 62 -17.73 14.37 -4.92
C TRP A 62 -19.14 14.80 -5.37
N ILE A 63 -20.14 13.99 -5.03
CA ILE A 63 -21.54 14.20 -5.42
C ILE A 63 -22.23 15.04 -4.36
N ALA A 64 -22.65 16.25 -4.74
CA ALA A 64 -23.54 17.07 -3.93
C ALA A 64 -25.01 16.73 -4.17
N GLU A 65 -25.90 17.26 -3.33
CA GLU A 65 -27.34 17.20 -3.57
C GLU A 65 -27.70 17.95 -4.88
N GLY A 66 -28.58 17.42 -5.69
CA GLY A 66 -28.95 17.94 -6.99
C GLY A 66 -28.31 17.19 -8.15
N LYS A 67 -28.34 17.82 -9.34
CA LYS A 67 -27.86 17.22 -10.59
C LYS A 67 -26.46 17.71 -10.93
N SER A 68 -25.57 16.78 -11.26
CA SER A 68 -24.24 17.05 -11.81
C SER A 68 -24.10 16.36 -13.17
N GLN A 69 -23.53 17.06 -14.15
CA GLN A 69 -23.21 16.52 -15.47
C GLN A 69 -21.79 15.99 -15.50
N PHE A 70 -21.56 14.96 -16.33
CA PHE A 70 -20.24 14.39 -16.53
C PHE A 70 -19.96 14.02 -17.99
N GLY A 71 -18.70 14.11 -18.34
CA GLY A 71 -18.15 13.87 -19.67
C GLY A 71 -16.82 14.59 -19.83
N SER A 72 -16.23 14.60 -21.03
CA SER A 72 -14.91 15.20 -21.25
C SER A 72 -14.94 16.72 -21.43
N ASP A 73 -16.10 17.36 -21.55
CA ASP A 73 -16.21 18.81 -21.66
C ASP A 73 -15.76 19.46 -20.33
N PRO A 74 -14.79 20.43 -20.34
CA PRO A 74 -14.36 21.15 -19.15
C PRO A 74 -15.48 21.94 -18.43
N GLY A 75 -16.60 22.19 -19.08
CA GLY A 75 -17.78 22.84 -18.50
C GLY A 75 -18.66 21.93 -17.65
N ASN A 76 -18.42 20.61 -17.64
CA ASN A 76 -19.13 19.69 -16.76
C ASN A 76 -18.67 19.85 -15.31
N GLU A 77 -19.59 19.57 -14.35
CA GLU A 77 -19.24 19.48 -12.93
C GLU A 77 -18.21 18.37 -12.66
N PHE A 78 -18.31 17.25 -13.40
CA PHE A 78 -17.36 16.14 -13.32
C PHE A 78 -16.69 15.93 -14.67
N VAL A 79 -15.46 16.40 -14.79
CA VAL A 79 -14.67 16.25 -16.02
C VAL A 79 -14.07 14.84 -16.04
N PHE A 80 -14.53 14.02 -16.96
CA PHE A 80 -14.04 12.67 -17.21
C PHE A 80 -12.88 12.72 -18.24
N PRO A 81 -12.11 11.63 -18.40
CA PRO A 81 -11.05 11.54 -19.40
C PRO A 81 -11.51 11.93 -20.82
N LYS A 82 -10.58 12.43 -21.62
CA LYS A 82 -10.86 12.96 -22.99
C LYS A 82 -11.46 11.95 -23.96
N GLU A 83 -11.34 10.66 -23.66
CA GLU A 83 -11.90 9.56 -24.44
C GLU A 83 -13.44 9.48 -24.33
N PHE A 84 -14.00 10.07 -23.27
CA PHE A 84 -15.45 10.17 -23.12
C PHE A 84 -16.03 11.22 -24.07
N PRO A 85 -17.31 11.07 -24.52
CA PRO A 85 -18.04 12.15 -25.15
C PRO A 85 -18.09 13.41 -24.28
N ALA A 86 -18.15 14.59 -24.91
CA ALA A 86 -18.18 15.88 -24.22
C ALA A 86 -19.24 15.91 -23.09
N ASN A 87 -20.44 15.44 -23.40
CA ASN A 87 -21.56 15.31 -22.45
C ASN A 87 -21.99 13.85 -22.42
N PHE A 88 -21.38 13.04 -21.58
CA PHE A 88 -21.62 11.60 -21.50
C PHE A 88 -22.87 11.26 -20.68
N GLY A 89 -23.14 12.00 -19.62
CA GLY A 89 -24.29 11.73 -18.78
C GLY A 89 -24.48 12.72 -17.62
N SER A 90 -25.35 12.31 -16.70
CA SER A 90 -25.59 13.05 -15.45
C SER A 90 -25.88 12.09 -14.30
N VAL A 91 -25.54 12.50 -13.10
CA VAL A 91 -26.00 11.92 -11.84
C VAL A 91 -26.82 12.94 -11.07
N THR A 92 -27.95 12.52 -10.53
CA THR A 92 -28.75 13.34 -9.61
C THR A 92 -28.78 12.63 -8.25
N LYS A 93 -28.27 13.29 -7.21
CA LYS A 93 -28.53 12.87 -5.84
C LYS A 93 -29.77 13.57 -5.33
N LYS A 94 -30.76 12.80 -4.85
CA LYS A 94 -31.99 13.32 -4.27
C LYS A 94 -32.35 12.50 -3.03
N GLY A 95 -32.05 13.10 -1.88
CA GLY A 95 -32.21 12.43 -0.60
C GLY A 95 -31.39 11.13 -0.52
N ASP A 96 -32.08 10.01 -0.39
CA ASP A 96 -31.50 8.66 -0.29
C ASP A 96 -31.26 7.94 -1.63
N ARG A 97 -31.30 8.66 -2.77
CA ARG A 97 -31.23 8.05 -4.11
C ARG A 97 -30.19 8.71 -4.99
N PHE A 98 -29.58 7.88 -5.84
CA PHE A 98 -28.83 8.29 -7.02
C PHE A 98 -29.62 7.91 -8.27
N ILE A 99 -29.72 8.86 -9.22
CA ILE A 99 -30.35 8.70 -10.51
C ILE A 99 -29.29 9.00 -11.58
N PHE A 100 -28.82 7.97 -12.25
CA PHE A 100 -27.88 8.09 -13.36
C PHE A 100 -28.63 8.10 -14.68
N ASN A 101 -28.26 9.00 -15.60
CA ASN A 101 -28.71 9.02 -16.97
C ASN A 101 -27.51 9.12 -17.89
N PHE A 102 -27.43 8.26 -18.87
CA PHE A 102 -26.34 8.16 -19.84
C PHE A 102 -26.86 8.50 -21.25
N ARG A 103 -26.04 9.16 -22.06
CA ARG A 103 -26.31 9.40 -23.47
C ARG A 103 -25.84 8.26 -24.34
N GLU A 104 -24.94 7.44 -23.84
CA GLU A 104 -24.44 6.22 -24.45
C GLU A 104 -24.92 5.01 -23.65
N THR A 105 -24.93 3.84 -24.28
CA THR A 105 -25.22 2.59 -23.58
C THR A 105 -24.02 2.20 -22.70
N VAL A 106 -24.25 1.98 -21.42
CA VAL A 106 -23.26 1.48 -20.47
C VAL A 106 -23.66 0.08 -19.98
N LEU A 107 -22.68 -0.65 -19.43
CA LEU A 107 -22.94 -1.94 -18.78
C LEU A 107 -23.08 -1.71 -17.27
N LEU A 108 -24.21 -2.14 -16.71
CA LEU A 108 -24.42 -2.27 -15.27
C LEU A 108 -23.93 -3.65 -14.83
N ASP A 109 -23.09 -3.67 -13.78
CA ASP A 109 -22.56 -4.88 -13.14
C ASP A 109 -21.93 -5.86 -14.15
N SER A 110 -21.34 -5.32 -15.23
CA SER A 110 -20.68 -6.03 -16.34
C SER A 110 -21.63 -6.93 -17.18
N ALA A 111 -22.94 -6.80 -17.04
CA ALA A 111 -23.90 -7.69 -17.70
C ALA A 111 -25.02 -6.94 -18.44
N GLU A 112 -25.74 -6.05 -17.78
CA GLU A 112 -26.93 -5.42 -18.31
C GLU A 112 -26.59 -4.13 -19.06
N LYS A 113 -27.15 -3.97 -20.27
CA LYS A 113 -27.06 -2.74 -21.07
C LYS A 113 -28.12 -1.75 -20.62
N ILE A 114 -27.71 -0.59 -20.15
CA ILE A 114 -28.61 0.45 -19.66
C ILE A 114 -28.28 1.83 -20.24
N SER A 115 -29.27 2.74 -20.21
CA SER A 115 -29.10 4.18 -20.44
C SER A 115 -29.48 5.03 -19.21
N ASN A 116 -30.12 4.42 -18.22
CA ASN A 116 -30.44 5.05 -16.95
C ASN A 116 -30.47 3.99 -15.84
N PHE A 117 -30.22 4.42 -14.59
CA PHE A 117 -30.32 3.53 -13.43
C PHE A 117 -30.56 4.35 -12.16
N THR A 118 -31.42 3.83 -11.29
CA THR A 118 -31.68 4.46 -9.98
C THR A 118 -31.48 3.46 -8.87
N PHE A 119 -30.74 3.85 -7.84
CA PHE A 119 -30.46 3.01 -6.67
C PHE A 119 -30.40 3.84 -5.39
N SER A 120 -30.52 3.17 -4.24
CA SER A 120 -30.44 3.78 -2.92
C SER A 120 -29.01 4.11 -2.52
N THR A 121 -28.82 5.13 -1.68
CA THR A 121 -27.52 5.44 -1.04
C THR A 121 -27.03 4.32 -0.11
N GLU A 122 -27.86 3.35 0.22
CA GLU A 122 -27.50 2.15 0.98
C GLU A 122 -27.08 0.95 0.09
N ALA A 123 -27.31 1.02 -1.23
CA ALA A 123 -26.97 -0.02 -2.20
C ALA A 123 -25.85 0.45 -3.13
N LEU A 124 -24.60 0.54 -2.60
CA LEU A 124 -23.45 1.11 -3.31
C LEU A 124 -22.57 0.05 -4.02
N ASP A 125 -23.04 -1.17 -4.18
CA ASP A 125 -22.34 -2.28 -4.80
C ASP A 125 -22.44 -2.32 -6.35
N HIS A 126 -23.18 -1.39 -6.93
CA HIS A 126 -23.32 -1.27 -8.38
C HIS A 126 -22.11 -0.67 -9.07
N THR A 127 -21.74 -1.23 -10.21
CA THR A 127 -20.68 -0.76 -11.08
C THR A 127 -21.20 -0.46 -12.49
N PHE A 128 -20.69 0.63 -13.07
CA PHE A 128 -20.96 1.02 -14.45
C PHE A 128 -19.69 0.87 -15.26
N SER A 129 -19.78 0.37 -16.49
CA SER A 129 -18.62 0.19 -17.37
C SER A 129 -18.89 0.69 -18.78
N TRP A 130 -17.86 1.32 -19.38
CA TRP A 130 -17.84 1.78 -20.76
C TRP A 130 -16.41 1.72 -21.32
N HIS A 131 -16.18 0.92 -22.36
CA HIS A 131 -14.84 0.60 -22.86
C HIS A 131 -13.89 0.06 -21.74
N SER A 132 -12.71 0.64 -21.57
CA SER A 132 -11.76 0.30 -20.51
C SER A 132 -12.12 0.90 -19.14
N TYR A 133 -13.12 1.79 -19.11
CA TYR A 133 -13.52 2.52 -17.90
C TYR A 133 -14.55 1.78 -17.07
N GLN A 134 -14.41 1.89 -15.76
CA GLN A 134 -15.40 1.45 -14.77
C GLN A 134 -15.55 2.50 -13.68
N TRP A 135 -16.78 2.78 -13.25
CA TRP A 135 -17.02 3.67 -12.12
C TRP A 135 -18.11 3.13 -11.20
N PHE A 136 -18.07 3.61 -9.97
CA PHE A 136 -19.01 3.27 -8.92
C PHE A 136 -19.09 4.38 -7.89
N VAL A 137 -20.13 4.40 -7.07
CA VAL A 137 -20.26 5.35 -5.97
C VAL A 137 -19.61 4.79 -4.72
N ILE A 138 -18.83 5.63 -4.03
CA ILE A 138 -18.27 5.33 -2.71
C ILE A 138 -18.86 6.27 -1.67
N LYS A 139 -18.98 5.79 -0.41
CA LYS A 139 -19.30 6.61 0.76
C LYS A 139 -18.05 6.86 1.60
N ARG A 140 -17.88 8.08 2.12
CA ARG A 140 -16.82 8.46 3.07
C ARG A 140 -17.40 9.41 4.12
N GLY A 141 -17.67 8.88 5.33
CA GLY A 141 -18.53 9.54 6.29
C GLY A 141 -19.91 9.75 5.68
N GLU A 142 -20.41 10.97 5.71
CA GLU A 142 -21.69 11.33 5.09
C GLU A 142 -21.57 11.77 3.62
N ASN A 143 -20.36 11.74 3.05
CA ASN A 143 -20.10 12.20 1.69
C ASN A 143 -20.06 11.03 0.70
N TYR A 144 -20.51 11.29 -0.52
CA TYR A 144 -20.51 10.33 -1.62
C TYR A 144 -19.66 10.85 -2.78
N ALA A 145 -18.97 9.94 -3.47
CA ALA A 145 -18.20 10.31 -4.66
C ALA A 145 -18.29 9.21 -5.73
N ILE A 146 -18.24 9.61 -7.00
CA ILE A 146 -17.91 8.71 -8.10
C ILE A 146 -16.41 8.45 -8.06
N ARG A 147 -16.02 7.18 -8.03
CA ARG A 147 -14.67 6.72 -8.26
C ARG A 147 -14.58 6.10 -9.63
N LEU A 148 -13.73 6.66 -10.48
CA LEU A 148 -13.51 6.25 -11.86
C LEU A 148 -12.21 5.49 -12.00
N LYS A 149 -12.24 4.36 -12.68
CA LYS A 149 -11.10 3.53 -13.07
C LYS A 149 -10.94 3.49 -14.57
N ASP A 150 -9.69 3.39 -15.01
CA ASP A 150 -9.32 3.01 -16.38
C ASP A 150 -8.38 1.80 -16.32
N PHE A 151 -8.79 0.68 -16.90
CA PHE A 151 -7.98 -0.54 -16.91
C PHE A 151 -6.87 -0.53 -17.97
N GLU A 152 -6.80 0.52 -18.78
CA GLU A 152 -5.74 0.81 -19.74
C GLU A 152 -4.91 2.04 -19.32
N ASN A 153 -5.03 2.48 -18.05
CA ASN A 153 -4.28 3.62 -17.54
C ASN A 153 -2.77 3.41 -17.70
N PRO A 154 -2.04 4.35 -18.35
CA PRO A 154 -0.58 4.31 -18.50
C PRO A 154 0.19 4.19 -17.19
N ASP A 155 -0.36 4.67 -16.06
CA ASP A 155 0.26 4.54 -14.74
C ASP A 155 0.39 3.09 -14.26
N MET A 156 -0.27 2.14 -14.93
CA MET A 156 -0.07 0.71 -14.72
C MET A 156 1.18 0.16 -15.44
N ASP A 157 2.19 1.00 -15.66
CA ASP A 157 3.46 0.65 -16.32
C ASP A 157 4.02 -0.67 -15.75
N PRO A 158 4.42 -1.64 -16.62
CA PRO A 158 5.12 -2.84 -16.19
C PRO A 158 6.38 -2.59 -15.38
N LYS A 159 7.04 -1.44 -15.57
CA LYS A 159 8.26 -1.02 -14.87
C LYS A 159 7.98 -0.36 -13.51
N PHE A 160 6.71 -0.17 -13.13
CA PHE A 160 6.38 0.39 -11.83
C PHE A 160 7.04 -0.41 -10.70
N ALA A 161 7.83 0.27 -9.89
CA ALA A 161 8.55 -0.29 -8.76
C ALA A 161 8.49 0.66 -7.57
N ILE A 162 8.34 0.10 -6.39
CA ILE A 162 8.32 0.86 -5.15
C ILE A 162 9.71 0.80 -4.53
N PRO A 163 10.32 1.95 -4.17
CA PRO A 163 11.59 1.96 -3.45
C PRO A 163 11.41 1.51 -2.00
N TYR A 164 12.36 0.73 -1.50
CA TYR A 164 12.40 0.23 -0.13
C TYR A 164 13.72 0.58 0.55
N TYR A 165 13.70 0.64 1.88
CA TYR A 165 14.94 0.54 2.65
C TYR A 165 15.57 -0.85 2.48
N PRO A 166 16.89 -0.98 2.72
CA PRO A 166 17.51 -2.28 2.90
C PRO A 166 16.81 -3.08 3.98
N ILE A 167 16.78 -4.41 3.83
CA ILE A 167 16.22 -5.31 4.85
C ILE A 167 17.11 -5.24 6.10
N ASP A 168 16.49 -4.94 7.24
CA ASP A 168 17.14 -4.95 8.54
C ASP A 168 16.26 -5.74 9.53
N VAL A 169 16.75 -6.89 9.96
CA VAL A 169 16.02 -7.79 10.87
C VAL A 169 15.76 -7.17 12.25
N SER A 170 16.52 -6.14 12.65
CA SER A 170 16.27 -5.40 13.89
C SER A 170 14.95 -4.65 13.90
N TRP A 171 14.37 -4.40 12.72
CA TRP A 171 13.03 -3.80 12.56
C TRP A 171 11.89 -4.83 12.52
N LYS A 172 12.17 -6.13 12.70
CA LYS A 172 11.17 -7.16 13.02
C LYS A 172 11.11 -7.34 14.54
N ILE A 173 10.27 -6.56 15.20
CA ILE A 173 10.31 -6.33 16.64
C ILE A 173 9.22 -7.16 17.34
N LYS A 174 9.59 -7.86 18.42
CA LYS A 174 8.61 -8.44 19.34
C LYS A 174 8.05 -7.33 20.23
N GLY A 175 6.71 -7.22 20.25
CA GLY A 175 5.98 -6.29 21.10
C GLY A 175 4.94 -7.03 21.96
N SER A 176 4.24 -6.29 22.80
CA SER A 176 3.07 -6.74 23.55
C SER A 176 1.82 -6.02 23.06
N PHE A 177 0.70 -6.71 23.06
CA PHE A 177 -0.60 -6.17 22.70
C PHE A 177 -1.53 -6.14 23.91
N GLU A 178 -2.04 -4.96 24.21
CA GLU A 178 -3.07 -4.74 25.23
C GLU A 178 -4.39 -4.40 24.53
N ALA A 179 -5.34 -5.32 24.63
CA ALA A 179 -6.63 -5.18 23.96
C ALA A 179 -7.51 -4.11 24.63
N TYR A 180 -8.22 -3.36 23.81
CA TYR A 180 -9.30 -2.51 24.29
C TYR A 180 -10.58 -3.31 24.55
N PRO A 181 -11.50 -2.79 25.40
CA PRO A 181 -12.84 -3.33 25.47
C PRO A 181 -13.51 -3.37 24.10
N PRO A 182 -14.32 -4.42 23.80
CA PRO A 182 -15.04 -4.53 22.54
C PRO A 182 -15.90 -3.29 22.25
N GLY A 183 -16.00 -2.93 20.97
CA GLY A 183 -16.84 -1.81 20.50
C GLY A 183 -16.19 -0.44 20.59
N LYS A 184 -14.91 -0.33 21.00
CA LYS A 184 -14.20 0.95 20.95
C LYS A 184 -13.91 1.37 19.51
N ASN A 185 -14.32 2.59 19.16
CA ASN A 185 -14.01 3.22 17.89
C ASN A 185 -13.08 4.42 18.10
N ARG A 186 -12.34 4.76 17.05
CA ARG A 186 -11.55 5.98 16.93
C ARG A 186 -12.05 6.76 15.72
N THR A 187 -12.48 8.00 15.94
CA THR A 187 -12.70 8.93 14.85
C THR A 187 -11.35 9.46 14.36
N ILE A 188 -11.02 9.19 13.10
CA ILE A 188 -9.87 9.73 12.38
C ILE A 188 -10.35 10.51 11.17
N SER A 189 -9.54 11.42 10.63
CA SER A 189 -9.87 12.10 9.38
C SER A 189 -9.21 11.41 8.20
N ASN A 190 -9.83 11.51 7.01
CA ASN A 190 -9.11 11.26 5.77
C ASN A 190 -8.38 12.55 5.30
N ILE A 191 -7.62 12.45 4.21
CA ILE A 191 -6.87 13.58 3.62
C ILE A 191 -7.76 14.74 3.13
N PHE A 192 -9.08 14.55 2.99
CA PHE A 192 -10.06 15.58 2.66
C PHE A 192 -10.75 16.18 3.90
N GLY A 193 -10.34 15.77 5.11
CA GLY A 193 -10.93 16.22 6.37
C GLY A 193 -12.25 15.52 6.75
N HIS A 194 -12.69 14.52 5.98
CA HIS A 194 -13.91 13.79 6.31
C HIS A 194 -13.64 12.81 7.47
N PRO A 195 -14.50 12.76 8.50
CA PRO A 195 -14.36 11.84 9.60
C PRO A 195 -14.61 10.39 9.16
N ILE A 196 -13.83 9.47 9.72
CA ILE A 196 -13.96 8.02 9.53
C ILE A 196 -13.97 7.39 10.92
N GLU A 197 -15.00 6.62 11.22
CA GLU A 197 -15.02 5.76 12.41
C GLU A 197 -14.27 4.46 12.11
N GLN A 198 -13.24 4.16 12.90
CA GLN A 198 -12.43 2.97 12.73
C GLN A 198 -12.38 2.17 14.04
N PRO A 199 -12.68 0.86 14.02
CA PRO A 199 -12.58 0.03 15.20
C PRO A 199 -11.17 0.03 15.78
N ALA A 200 -10.98 0.61 16.96
CA ALA A 200 -9.72 0.61 17.70
C ALA A 200 -9.69 -0.63 18.60
N ILE A 201 -8.67 -1.50 18.42
CA ILE A 201 -8.63 -2.83 19.04
C ILE A 201 -7.67 -2.93 20.22
N GLY A 202 -6.74 -2.01 20.36
CA GLY A 202 -5.77 -2.04 21.47
C GLY A 202 -4.52 -1.22 21.19
N ILE A 203 -3.56 -1.37 22.09
CA ILE A 203 -2.23 -0.76 22.01
C ILE A 203 -1.18 -1.86 21.78
N VAL A 204 -0.31 -1.62 20.82
CA VAL A 204 0.92 -2.40 20.62
C VAL A 204 2.08 -1.61 21.20
N SER A 205 2.78 -2.19 22.17
CA SER A 205 3.97 -1.61 22.81
C SER A 205 5.21 -2.41 22.44
N PHE A 206 6.33 -1.73 22.17
CA PHE A 206 7.59 -2.35 21.74
C PHE A 206 8.81 -1.50 22.16
N LEU A 207 9.99 -2.09 22.09
CA LEU A 207 11.26 -1.44 22.47
C LEU A 207 12.13 -1.18 21.24
N VAL A 208 12.71 0.02 21.12
CA VAL A 208 13.74 0.35 20.15
C VAL A 208 14.87 1.07 20.88
N GLY A 209 16.08 0.53 20.82
CA GLY A 209 17.25 1.11 21.53
C GLY A 209 17.03 1.27 23.03
N GLY A 210 16.28 0.35 23.66
CA GLY A 210 15.97 0.38 25.09
C GLY A 210 14.87 1.38 25.50
N LYS A 211 14.28 2.12 24.56
CA LYS A 211 13.17 3.04 24.80
C LYS A 211 11.85 2.38 24.39
N SER A 212 10.81 2.59 25.20
CA SER A 212 9.45 2.08 24.93
C SER A 212 8.70 3.03 24.00
N PHE A 213 7.98 2.43 23.03
CA PHE A 213 7.08 3.09 22.10
C PHE A 213 5.76 2.34 22.06
N SER A 214 4.67 3.06 21.73
CA SER A 214 3.34 2.47 21.62
C SER A 214 2.62 3.01 20.41
N LEU A 215 1.81 2.16 19.78
CA LEU A 215 0.96 2.48 18.64
C LEU A 215 -0.43 1.90 18.87
N GLU A 216 -1.47 2.68 18.58
CA GLU A 216 -2.85 2.20 18.59
C GLU A 216 -3.10 1.36 17.32
N ALA A 217 -3.66 0.20 17.53
CA ALA A 217 -4.02 -0.74 16.49
C ALA A 217 -5.52 -0.70 16.20
N HIS A 218 -5.86 -0.95 14.93
CA HIS A 218 -7.22 -0.88 14.39
C HIS A 218 -7.56 -2.15 13.60
N MET A 219 -8.85 -2.31 13.26
CA MET A 219 -9.28 -3.29 12.26
C MET A 219 -9.55 -2.62 10.91
N GLU A 220 -9.02 -3.21 9.84
CA GLU A 220 -9.39 -2.92 8.47
C GLU A 220 -9.97 -4.20 7.83
N GLY A 221 -11.31 -4.31 7.81
CA GLY A 221 -11.95 -5.58 7.50
C GLY A 221 -11.46 -6.68 8.46
N PRO A 222 -10.94 -7.83 7.97
CA PRO A 222 -10.43 -8.90 8.82
C PRO A 222 -8.99 -8.68 9.31
N LYS A 223 -8.31 -7.64 8.86
CA LYS A 223 -6.88 -7.40 9.15
C LYS A 223 -6.69 -6.50 10.35
N ARG A 224 -5.69 -6.83 11.19
CA ARG A 224 -5.16 -5.93 12.22
C ARG A 224 -4.15 -5.01 11.58
N THR A 225 -4.34 -3.72 11.74
CA THR A 225 -3.51 -2.70 11.10
C THR A 225 -3.02 -1.66 12.10
N ILE A 226 -1.87 -1.10 11.81
CA ILE A 226 -1.33 0.09 12.45
C ILE A 226 -1.03 1.10 11.36
N ILE A 227 -1.64 2.26 11.44
CA ILE A 227 -1.32 3.42 10.60
C ILE A 227 -0.49 4.40 11.42
N PHE A 228 0.66 4.83 10.91
CA PHE A 228 1.62 5.60 11.71
C PHE A 228 2.42 6.62 10.91
N MET A 229 2.97 7.58 11.62
CA MET A 229 4.02 8.49 11.16
C MET A 229 5.25 8.34 12.05
N ASP A 230 6.43 8.60 11.50
CA ASP A 230 7.70 8.57 12.22
C ASP A 230 8.62 9.71 11.76
N GLY A 231 9.85 9.77 12.27
CA GLY A 231 10.80 10.82 11.94
C GLY A 231 11.26 10.85 10.47
N THR A 232 10.97 9.82 9.67
CA THR A 232 11.26 9.78 8.22
C THR A 232 10.11 10.33 7.37
N THR A 233 8.92 10.51 7.96
CA THR A 233 7.69 10.91 7.27
C THR A 233 7.81 12.30 6.66
N GLY A 234 7.50 12.41 5.36
CA GLY A 234 7.56 13.66 4.58
C GLY A 234 8.95 13.99 4.06
N ASN A 235 9.95 13.20 4.38
CA ASN A 235 11.34 13.36 3.90
C ASN A 235 11.79 12.12 3.12
N GLU A 236 12.02 10.99 3.80
CA GLU A 236 12.43 9.72 3.18
C GLU A 236 11.27 8.79 2.90
N THR A 237 10.16 8.93 3.64
CA THR A 237 8.93 8.17 3.44
C THR A 237 7.75 9.09 3.12
N TYR A 238 6.65 8.51 2.68
CA TYR A 238 5.47 9.25 2.24
C TYR A 238 4.93 10.19 3.34
N SER A 239 4.60 11.43 2.97
CA SER A 239 4.15 12.48 3.88
C SER A 239 2.83 12.17 4.61
N GLY A 240 1.98 11.33 4.04
CA GLY A 240 0.72 10.86 4.66
C GLY A 240 0.93 9.78 5.72
N GLY A 241 2.17 9.29 5.92
CA GLY A 241 2.47 8.18 6.81
C GLY A 241 2.46 6.83 6.11
N ARG A 242 2.57 5.77 6.90
CA ARG A 242 2.63 4.37 6.43
C ARG A 242 1.68 3.51 7.24
N GLU A 243 1.45 2.34 6.70
CA GLU A 243 0.62 1.30 7.29
C GLU A 243 1.40 -0.01 7.39
N LEU A 244 1.09 -0.82 8.39
CA LEU A 244 1.56 -2.20 8.48
C LEU A 244 0.45 -3.10 9.04
N TYR A 245 0.44 -4.35 8.61
CA TYR A 245 -0.42 -5.39 9.18
C TYR A 245 0.37 -6.25 10.16
N PHE A 246 -0.31 -6.79 11.16
CA PHE A 246 0.26 -7.73 12.11
C PHE A 246 -0.73 -8.86 12.42
N ASP A 247 -0.20 -10.00 12.84
CA ASP A 247 -0.99 -11.18 13.16
C ASP A 247 -1.68 -11.06 14.53
N ALA A 248 -2.60 -11.96 14.82
CA ALA A 248 -3.20 -12.04 16.14
C ALA A 248 -2.12 -12.22 17.23
N PRO A 249 -2.29 -11.62 18.42
CA PRO A 249 -1.40 -11.89 19.54
C PRO A 249 -1.42 -13.37 19.89
N ASP A 250 -0.26 -13.88 20.36
CA ASP A 250 -0.15 -15.22 20.91
C ASP A 250 -0.89 -15.34 22.27
N GLY A 251 -0.84 -16.53 22.89
CA GLY A 251 -1.50 -16.80 24.17
C GLY A 251 -1.00 -15.93 25.34
N ASP A 252 0.18 -15.35 25.20
CA ASP A 252 0.81 -14.46 26.18
C ASP A 252 0.63 -12.97 25.83
N GLY A 253 -0.12 -12.67 24.77
CA GLY A 253 -0.33 -11.31 24.28
C GLY A 253 0.83 -10.71 23.50
N ASN A 254 1.81 -11.53 23.05
CA ASN A 254 2.90 -11.02 22.22
C ASN A 254 2.47 -10.90 20.76
N VAL A 255 3.04 -9.90 20.09
CA VAL A 255 2.88 -9.66 18.63
C VAL A 255 4.22 -9.41 17.98
N ILE A 256 4.30 -9.62 16.67
CA ILE A 256 5.44 -9.18 15.86
C ILE A 256 5.05 -7.94 15.08
N VAL A 257 5.78 -6.85 15.31
CA VAL A 257 5.70 -5.60 14.54
C VAL A 257 6.85 -5.60 13.53
N ASP A 258 6.55 -5.91 12.29
CA ASP A 258 7.56 -6.01 11.23
C ASP A 258 7.57 -4.75 10.36
N PHE A 259 8.36 -3.76 10.74
CA PHE A 259 8.47 -2.50 9.98
C PHE A 259 9.11 -2.68 8.60
N ASN A 260 9.81 -3.78 8.30
CA ASN A 260 10.25 -4.09 6.93
C ASN A 260 9.07 -4.31 5.98
N LYS A 261 7.88 -4.59 6.53
CA LYS A 261 6.62 -4.70 5.80
C LYS A 261 5.76 -3.42 5.88
N ALA A 262 6.26 -2.33 6.45
CA ALA A 262 5.55 -1.06 6.43
C ALA A 262 5.45 -0.54 4.99
N PHE A 263 4.24 -0.10 4.60
CA PHE A 263 3.95 0.32 3.24
C PHE A 263 3.20 1.65 3.20
N ASN A 264 3.35 2.37 2.09
CA ASN A 264 2.71 3.65 1.88
C ASN A 264 1.21 3.47 1.63
N PHE A 265 0.41 4.46 2.04
CA PHE A 265 -0.98 4.53 1.63
C PHE A 265 -1.12 4.66 0.11
N PRO A 266 -2.25 4.25 -0.48
CA PRO A 266 -2.52 4.41 -1.91
C PRO A 266 -2.34 5.83 -2.43
N CYS A 267 -2.56 6.84 -1.59
CA CYS A 267 -2.36 8.26 -1.91
C CYS A 267 -0.91 8.64 -2.26
N ALA A 268 0.06 7.79 -1.93
CA ALA A 268 1.45 7.95 -2.37
C ALA A 268 1.63 7.70 -3.87
N PHE A 269 0.70 7.00 -4.49
CA PHE A 269 0.79 6.54 -5.89
C PHE A 269 -0.30 7.12 -6.78
N ASN A 270 -1.40 7.62 -6.19
CA ASN A 270 -2.56 8.07 -6.93
C ASN A 270 -3.36 9.12 -6.16
N LEU A 271 -3.72 10.23 -6.82
CA LEU A 271 -4.42 11.37 -6.23
C LEU A 271 -5.92 11.12 -6.01
N PHE A 272 -6.50 10.09 -6.62
CA PHE A 272 -7.93 9.77 -6.56
C PHE A 272 -8.30 8.81 -5.41
N THR A 273 -7.51 8.82 -4.35
CA THR A 273 -7.69 7.97 -3.17
C THR A 273 -8.07 8.81 -1.94
N THR A 274 -8.65 8.16 -0.92
CA THR A 274 -9.20 8.81 0.28
C THR A 274 -8.58 8.23 1.55
N CYS A 275 -7.24 8.33 1.66
CA CYS A 275 -6.49 7.66 2.71
C CYS A 275 -6.73 8.27 4.10
N PRO A 276 -6.72 7.45 5.16
CA PRO A 276 -6.79 7.95 6.53
C PRO A 276 -5.52 8.72 6.91
N VAL A 277 -5.65 9.64 7.84
CA VAL A 277 -4.53 10.35 8.47
C VAL A 277 -4.20 9.66 9.80
N PRO A 278 -2.96 9.20 10.04
CA PRO A 278 -2.59 8.60 11.30
C PRO A 278 -2.89 9.48 12.51
N PRO A 279 -3.54 8.95 13.55
CA PRO A 279 -3.89 9.72 14.73
C PRO A 279 -2.64 10.20 15.48
N PRO A 280 -2.73 11.27 16.28
CA PRO A 280 -1.58 11.83 17.00
C PRO A 280 -0.85 10.81 17.89
N ILE A 281 -1.57 9.84 18.47
CA ILE A 281 -1.00 8.76 19.28
C ILE A 281 -0.06 7.85 18.48
N ASN A 282 -0.23 7.78 17.15
CA ASN A 282 0.57 6.98 16.24
C ASN A 282 1.69 7.78 15.54
N ARG A 283 2.15 8.88 16.16
CA ARG A 283 3.28 9.68 15.65
C ARG A 283 4.53 9.42 16.49
N LEU A 284 5.42 8.59 15.98
CA LEU A 284 6.66 8.21 16.64
C LEU A 284 7.75 9.27 16.44
N LYS A 285 8.50 9.58 17.52
CA LYS A 285 9.64 10.52 17.47
C LYS A 285 10.97 9.80 17.23
N ILE A 286 10.96 8.78 16.39
CA ILE A 286 12.15 8.02 15.95
C ILE A 286 12.10 7.85 14.44
N ASN A 287 13.25 7.61 13.81
CA ASN A 287 13.33 7.27 12.40
C ASN A 287 13.23 5.76 12.24
N ILE A 288 12.19 5.29 11.53
CA ILE A 288 12.02 3.88 11.17
C ILE A 288 12.52 3.70 9.74
N THR A 289 13.81 3.33 9.62
CA THR A 289 14.50 3.14 8.33
C THR A 289 14.27 1.73 7.78
N ALA A 290 13.00 1.32 7.67
CA ALA A 290 12.56 0.04 7.15
C ALA A 290 11.27 0.19 6.34
N GLY A 291 10.93 -0.76 5.48
CA GLY A 291 9.73 -0.75 4.65
C GLY A 291 9.82 0.14 3.41
N GLU A 292 8.67 0.59 2.90
CA GLU A 292 8.57 1.44 1.71
C GLU A 292 9.11 2.85 1.95
N LYS A 293 9.84 3.38 0.98
CA LYS A 293 10.28 4.78 0.90
C LYS A 293 9.29 5.62 0.08
N VAL A 294 9.51 6.92 0.03
CA VAL A 294 8.72 7.83 -0.80
C VAL A 294 8.80 7.36 -2.27
N PHE A 295 7.65 7.29 -2.92
CA PHE A 295 7.52 7.09 -4.35
C PHE A 295 7.60 8.46 -5.04
N LYS A 296 8.49 8.59 -6.02
CA LYS A 296 8.72 9.82 -6.79
C LYS A 296 8.16 9.67 -8.19
#